data_8ccbb91d8dead16f3535d928458cb6cf
#
_entry.id   8ccbb91d8dead16f3535d928458cb6cf
#
_cell.length_a   1.000
_cell.length_b   1.000
_cell.length_c   1.000
_cell.angle_alpha   90.00
_cell.angle_beta   90.00
_cell.angle_gamma   90.00
#
_symmetry.space_group_name_H-M   'P 1'
#
loop_
_entity.id
_entity.type
_entity.pdbx_description
1 polymer ?
#
loop_
_entity_poly.entity_id
_entity_poly.type
_entity_poly.pdbx_seq_one_letter_code
_entity_poly.pdbx_strand_id
1 'polypeptide(L)'
;MGPVAIGVIIGIIVLVLVIVVLNIKIVPQSKAYVIERLGAYSTTWQTGIHFKIPFVEKVSKTVSLKEQVVDFPPQPVITKDNVTMQIDTVVFFQITDPKLYAYGVERPISAIENLSATTLRNIIGEMELDHTLTSRDASKSNSGCDGEADESRASAP
;
A
#
# COMPACT_ATOMS: atom_id res chain seq x y z
N MET A 1 -24.21 -45.47 27.78
CA MET A 1 -24.49 -44.49 26.74
C MET A 1 -24.97 -45.25 25.52
N GLY A 2 -26.18 -44.98 25.04
CA GLY A 2 -26.75 -45.72 23.91
C GLY A 2 -26.04 -45.32 22.57
N PRO A 3 -26.07 -46.18 21.53
CA PRO A 3 -25.43 -45.95 20.28
C PRO A 3 -25.82 -44.62 19.60
N VAL A 4 -27.01 -44.13 19.88
CA VAL A 4 -27.54 -42.84 19.43
C VAL A 4 -26.77 -41.64 20.04
N ALA A 5 -26.45 -41.72 21.34
CA ALA A 5 -25.69 -40.68 22.02
C ALA A 5 -24.26 -40.57 21.49
N ILE A 6 -23.63 -41.68 21.16
CA ILE A 6 -22.29 -41.72 20.56
C ILE A 6 -22.32 -41.08 19.14
N GLY A 7 -23.35 -41.38 18.34
CA GLY A 7 -23.52 -40.77 17.00
C GLY A 7 -23.72 -39.26 17.08
N VAL A 8 -24.48 -38.77 18.02
CA VAL A 8 -24.69 -37.31 18.23
C VAL A 8 -23.38 -36.62 18.63
N ILE A 9 -22.61 -37.22 19.55
CA ILE A 9 -21.33 -36.67 20.00
C ILE A 9 -20.32 -36.58 18.82
N ILE A 10 -20.22 -37.65 18.02
CA ILE A 10 -19.35 -37.68 16.85
C ILE A 10 -19.79 -36.60 15.83
N GLY A 11 -21.11 -36.46 15.59
CA GLY A 11 -21.65 -35.43 14.73
C GLY A 11 -21.29 -34.02 15.17
N ILE A 12 -21.36 -33.72 16.46
CA ILE A 12 -20.99 -32.42 17.02
C ILE A 12 -19.47 -32.18 16.87
N ILE A 13 -18.64 -33.19 17.13
CA ILE A 13 -17.19 -33.08 17.00
C ILE A 13 -16.81 -32.78 15.55
N VAL A 14 -17.39 -33.48 14.58
CA VAL A 14 -17.16 -33.26 13.15
C VAL A 14 -17.61 -31.85 12.75
N LEU A 15 -18.78 -31.41 13.21
CA LEU A 15 -19.29 -30.06 12.94
C LEU A 15 -18.34 -28.96 13.45
N VAL A 16 -17.87 -29.11 14.71
CA VAL A 16 -16.91 -28.17 15.30
C VAL A 16 -15.59 -28.17 14.52
N LEU A 17 -15.09 -29.33 14.14
CA LEU A 17 -13.85 -29.47 13.37
C LEU A 17 -13.97 -28.78 12.00
N VAL A 18 -15.07 -28.95 11.30
CA VAL A 18 -15.35 -28.28 10.02
C VAL A 18 -15.39 -26.76 10.20
N ILE A 19 -16.04 -26.25 11.24
CA ILE A 19 -16.08 -24.82 11.53
C ILE A 19 -14.67 -24.29 11.78
N VAL A 20 -13.83 -24.98 12.55
CA VAL A 20 -12.46 -24.56 12.84
C VAL A 20 -11.61 -24.51 11.58
N VAL A 21 -11.68 -25.53 10.71
CA VAL A 21 -10.91 -25.58 9.46
C VAL A 21 -11.31 -24.47 8.49
N LEU A 22 -12.61 -24.16 8.39
CA LEU A 22 -13.12 -23.10 7.51
C LEU A 22 -12.74 -21.68 7.99
N ASN A 23 -12.32 -21.52 9.22
CA ASN A 23 -11.94 -20.23 9.80
C ASN A 23 -10.45 -19.92 9.73
N ILE A 24 -9.65 -20.82 9.17
CA ILE A 24 -8.22 -20.57 8.92
C ILE A 24 -8.09 -19.68 7.69
N LYS A 25 -7.44 -18.51 7.86
CA LYS A 25 -7.06 -17.59 6.77
C LYS A 25 -5.55 -17.49 6.69
N ILE A 26 -5.03 -17.68 5.48
CA ILE A 26 -3.62 -17.50 5.17
C ILE A 26 -3.45 -16.11 4.55
N VAL A 27 -2.59 -15.29 5.15
CA VAL A 27 -2.24 -13.95 4.66
C VAL A 27 -0.92 -14.05 3.89
N PRO A 28 -0.90 -13.71 2.58
CA PRO A 28 0.33 -13.73 1.79
C PRO A 28 1.27 -12.58 2.21
N GLN A 29 2.59 -12.75 1.97
CA GLN A 29 3.65 -11.83 2.42
C GLN A 29 3.51 -10.39 1.96
N SER A 30 2.84 -10.15 0.85
CA SER A 30 2.71 -8.80 0.28
C SER A 30 1.42 -8.08 0.66
N LYS A 31 0.62 -8.64 1.59
CA LYS A 31 -0.66 -8.08 1.99
C LYS A 31 -0.79 -8.01 3.50
N ALA A 32 -1.54 -7.02 3.97
CA ALA A 32 -2.00 -6.93 5.34
C ALA A 32 -3.53 -6.87 5.35
N TYR A 33 -4.15 -7.57 6.29
CA TYR A 33 -5.60 -7.54 6.48
C TYR A 33 -5.94 -6.75 7.72
N VAL A 34 -6.76 -5.73 7.55
CA VAL A 34 -7.30 -4.94 8.64
C VAL A 34 -8.58 -5.59 9.11
N ILE A 35 -8.59 -6.03 10.36
CA ILE A 35 -9.69 -6.77 10.96
C ILE A 35 -10.51 -5.86 11.86
N GLU A 36 -11.81 -5.84 11.59
CA GLU A 36 -12.82 -5.22 12.44
C GLU A 36 -13.53 -6.28 13.26
N ARG A 37 -13.77 -5.94 14.51
CA ARG A 37 -14.60 -6.71 15.44
C ARG A 37 -15.80 -5.88 15.83
N LEU A 38 -17.01 -6.29 15.43
CA LEU A 38 -18.27 -5.58 15.71
C LEU A 38 -18.24 -4.09 15.30
N GLY A 39 -17.56 -3.77 14.18
CA GLY A 39 -17.46 -2.40 13.67
C GLY A 39 -16.32 -1.57 14.24
N ALA A 40 -15.54 -2.07 15.22
CA ALA A 40 -14.35 -1.42 15.74
C ALA A 40 -13.08 -2.08 15.19
N TYR A 41 -12.01 -1.28 15.00
CA TYR A 41 -10.69 -1.82 14.69
C TYR A 41 -10.22 -2.75 15.82
N SER A 42 -9.84 -3.97 15.47
CA SER A 42 -9.30 -4.94 16.43
C SER A 42 -7.79 -5.10 16.25
N THR A 43 -7.37 -5.56 15.09
CA THR A 43 -5.95 -5.83 14.82
C THR A 43 -5.66 -5.81 13.32
N THR A 44 -4.38 -5.73 12.98
CA THR A 44 -3.90 -5.88 11.61
C THR A 44 -3.17 -7.20 11.49
N TRP A 45 -3.64 -8.07 10.61
CA TRP A 45 -2.98 -9.34 10.32
C TRP A 45 -1.89 -9.13 9.28
N GLN A 46 -0.69 -9.44 9.70
CA GLN A 46 0.48 -9.53 8.83
C GLN A 46 0.56 -10.94 8.22
N THR A 47 1.62 -11.20 7.48
CA THR A 47 1.90 -12.48 6.86
C THR A 47 1.82 -13.65 7.85
N GLY A 48 1.14 -14.71 7.47
CA GLY A 48 1.05 -15.92 8.26
C GLY A 48 -0.34 -16.53 8.29
N ILE A 49 -0.48 -17.51 9.19
CA ILE A 49 -1.75 -18.22 9.42
C ILE A 49 -2.45 -17.53 10.58
N HIS A 50 -3.67 -17.08 10.33
CA HIS A 50 -4.51 -16.44 11.33
C HIS A 50 -5.83 -17.16 11.47
N PHE A 51 -6.33 -17.20 12.72
CA PHE A 51 -7.64 -17.71 13.06
C PHE A 51 -8.64 -16.56 13.07
N LYS A 52 -9.69 -16.71 12.25
CA LYS A 52 -10.80 -15.77 12.22
C LYS A 52 -11.94 -16.31 13.10
N ILE A 53 -12.45 -15.48 13.99
CA ILE A 53 -13.65 -15.81 14.75
C ILE A 53 -14.87 -15.53 13.87
N PRO A 54 -15.65 -16.56 13.45
CA PRO A 54 -16.85 -16.36 12.66
C PRO A 54 -17.85 -15.49 13.44
N PHE A 55 -18.66 -14.71 12.74
CA PHE A 55 -19.67 -13.77 13.24
C PHE A 55 -19.15 -12.50 13.93
N VAL A 56 -17.97 -12.51 14.56
CA VAL A 56 -17.43 -11.37 15.33
C VAL A 56 -16.42 -10.59 14.53
N GLU A 57 -15.56 -11.27 13.76
CA GLU A 57 -14.45 -10.67 13.03
C GLU A 57 -14.75 -10.60 11.54
N LYS A 58 -14.54 -9.40 10.97
CA LYS A 58 -14.69 -9.13 9.56
C LYS A 58 -13.39 -8.53 9.01
N VAL A 59 -12.96 -8.98 7.81
CA VAL A 59 -11.90 -8.31 7.06
C VAL A 59 -12.50 -7.03 6.47
N SER A 60 -12.10 -5.88 6.99
CA SER A 60 -12.57 -4.57 6.53
C SER A 60 -11.87 -4.14 5.25
N LYS A 61 -10.54 -4.13 5.27
CA LYS A 61 -9.73 -3.77 4.09
C LYS A 61 -8.55 -4.72 3.95
N THR A 62 -8.21 -4.98 2.69
CA THR A 62 -6.97 -5.67 2.29
C THR A 62 -6.03 -4.63 1.73
N VAL A 63 -4.86 -4.47 2.33
CA VAL A 63 -3.85 -3.48 1.96
C VAL A 63 -2.66 -4.20 1.34
N SER A 64 -2.19 -3.73 0.19
CA SER A 64 -0.94 -4.19 -0.42
C SER A 64 0.23 -3.45 0.21
N LEU A 65 1.22 -4.21 0.68
CA LEU A 65 2.47 -3.65 1.24
C LEU A 65 3.56 -3.48 0.17
N LYS A 66 3.27 -3.87 -1.08
CA LYS A 66 4.18 -3.63 -2.20
C LYS A 66 4.19 -2.17 -2.56
N GLU A 67 5.30 -1.73 -3.11
CA GLU A 67 5.38 -0.44 -3.78
C GLU A 67 4.34 -0.36 -4.89
N GLN A 68 3.64 0.75 -4.95
CA GLN A 68 2.61 1.04 -5.93
C GLN A 68 3.01 2.28 -6.71
N VAL A 69 2.69 2.25 -7.99
CA VAL A 69 2.90 3.37 -8.92
C VAL A 69 1.54 3.91 -9.29
N VAL A 70 1.36 5.21 -9.14
CA VAL A 70 0.15 5.90 -9.59
C VAL A 70 0.56 7.01 -10.54
N ASP A 71 -0.04 6.97 -11.70
CA ASP A 71 0.10 7.97 -12.74
C ASP A 71 -1.08 8.94 -12.62
N PHE A 72 -0.78 10.22 -12.48
CA PHE A 72 -1.79 11.26 -12.38
C PHE A 72 -1.94 12.00 -13.71
N PRO A 73 -3.16 12.45 -14.03
CA PRO A 73 -3.40 13.17 -15.27
C PRO A 73 -2.57 14.45 -15.35
N PRO A 74 -2.14 14.86 -16.57
CA PRO A 74 -1.37 16.08 -16.78
C PRO A 74 -2.08 17.30 -16.21
N GLN A 75 -1.34 18.11 -15.45
CA GLN A 75 -1.89 19.31 -14.84
C GLN A 75 -1.25 20.57 -15.44
N PRO A 76 -2.06 21.57 -15.80
CA PRO A 76 -1.54 22.84 -16.28
C PRO A 76 -0.95 23.64 -15.11
N VAL A 77 0.27 24.10 -15.26
CA VAL A 77 0.95 25.02 -14.33
C VAL A 77 1.48 26.21 -15.09
N ILE A 78 1.62 27.34 -14.40
CA ILE A 78 2.14 28.60 -14.94
C ILE A 78 3.48 28.85 -14.26
N THR A 79 4.52 29.06 -15.05
CA THR A 79 5.85 29.42 -14.58
C THR A 79 5.94 30.91 -14.24
N LYS A 80 7.00 31.33 -13.55
CA LYS A 80 7.28 32.74 -13.24
C LYS A 80 7.31 33.64 -14.48
N ASP A 81 7.73 33.07 -15.62
CA ASP A 81 7.77 33.78 -16.91
C ASP A 81 6.41 33.86 -17.62
N ASN A 82 5.32 33.51 -16.90
CA ASN A 82 3.95 33.51 -17.41
C ASN A 82 3.72 32.55 -18.59
N VAL A 83 4.49 31.45 -18.65
CA VAL A 83 4.32 30.39 -19.64
C VAL A 83 3.50 29.25 -19.03
N THR A 84 2.46 28.83 -19.75
CA THR A 84 1.64 27.68 -19.33
C THR A 84 2.28 26.39 -19.89
N MET A 85 2.53 25.44 -18.99
CA MET A 85 3.02 24.10 -19.36
C MET A 85 2.15 23.02 -18.72
N GLN A 86 2.16 21.83 -19.32
CA GLN A 86 1.51 20.65 -18.76
C GLN A 86 2.58 19.74 -18.14
N ILE A 87 2.30 19.26 -16.95
CA ILE A 87 3.23 18.39 -16.21
C ILE A 87 2.54 17.07 -15.91
N ASP A 88 3.18 15.99 -16.37
CA ASP A 88 2.84 14.62 -16.01
C ASP A 88 3.54 14.25 -14.70
N THR A 89 2.81 13.64 -13.79
CA THR A 89 3.34 13.26 -12.49
C THR A 89 3.09 11.78 -12.21
N VAL A 90 4.16 11.06 -11.96
CA VAL A 90 4.13 9.67 -11.52
C VAL A 90 4.63 9.60 -10.09
N VAL A 91 3.86 9.01 -9.20
CA VAL A 91 4.21 8.89 -7.78
C VAL A 91 4.36 7.43 -7.41
N PHE A 92 5.51 7.11 -6.85
CA PHE A 92 5.82 5.83 -6.23
C PHE A 92 5.56 5.93 -4.74
N PHE A 93 4.79 5.03 -4.18
CA PHE A 93 4.55 5.00 -2.74
C PHE A 93 4.38 3.58 -2.22
N GLN A 94 4.72 3.39 -0.95
CA GLN A 94 4.55 2.15 -0.23
C GLN A 94 3.77 2.39 1.06
N ILE A 95 2.85 1.50 1.37
CA ILE A 95 2.05 1.59 2.59
C ILE A 95 2.81 0.92 3.72
N THR A 96 3.25 1.72 4.68
CA THR A 96 3.98 1.24 5.88
C THR A 96 3.01 0.84 6.99
N ASP A 97 1.96 1.64 7.22
CA ASP A 97 0.95 1.36 8.25
C ASP A 97 -0.44 1.12 7.64
N PRO A 98 -0.87 -0.16 7.57
CA PRO A 98 -2.18 -0.52 7.04
C PRO A 98 -3.36 0.07 7.81
N LYS A 99 -3.20 0.31 9.13
CA LYS A 99 -4.25 0.88 9.98
C LYS A 99 -4.49 2.34 9.62
N LEU A 100 -3.43 3.14 9.53
CA LEU A 100 -3.53 4.56 9.13
C LEU A 100 -4.05 4.70 7.71
N TYR A 101 -3.63 3.82 6.79
CA TYR A 101 -4.16 3.79 5.43
C TYR A 101 -5.66 3.45 5.38
N ALA A 102 -6.14 2.58 6.25
CA ALA A 102 -7.53 2.14 6.27
C ALA A 102 -8.49 3.17 6.89
N TYR A 103 -8.05 3.87 7.94
CA TYR A 103 -8.90 4.71 8.77
C TYR A 103 -8.43 6.18 8.88
N GLY A 104 -7.19 6.47 8.55
CA GLY A 104 -6.64 7.81 8.69
C GLY A 104 -7.13 8.77 7.61
N VAL A 105 -7.31 8.29 6.38
CA VAL A 105 -7.74 9.11 5.25
C VAL A 105 -8.76 8.34 4.42
N GLU A 106 -9.85 8.98 4.07
CA GLU A 106 -10.92 8.33 3.28
C GLU A 106 -10.44 7.97 1.87
N ARG A 107 -9.71 8.89 1.21
CA ARG A 107 -9.16 8.74 -0.14
C ARG A 107 -7.68 9.09 -0.16
N PRO A 108 -6.80 8.17 0.27
CA PRO A 108 -5.37 8.48 0.39
C PRO A 108 -4.71 8.80 -0.96
N ILE A 109 -5.10 8.14 -2.04
CA ILE A 109 -4.55 8.38 -3.38
C ILE A 109 -4.91 9.79 -3.86
N SER A 110 -6.16 10.21 -3.72
CA SER A 110 -6.59 11.58 -4.08
C SER A 110 -5.94 12.64 -3.20
N ALA A 111 -5.66 12.33 -1.93
CA ALA A 111 -4.92 13.24 -1.05
C ALA A 111 -3.47 13.43 -1.52
N ILE A 112 -2.80 12.35 -1.92
CA ILE A 112 -1.44 12.40 -2.50
C ILE A 112 -1.45 13.20 -3.81
N GLU A 113 -2.42 12.95 -4.68
CA GLU A 113 -2.61 13.67 -5.94
C GLU A 113 -2.68 15.18 -5.73
N ASN A 114 -3.61 15.63 -4.87
CA ASN A 114 -3.81 17.04 -4.58
C ASN A 114 -2.58 17.69 -3.92
N LEU A 115 -1.93 16.96 -3.01
CA LEU A 115 -0.70 17.45 -2.35
C LEU A 115 0.44 17.59 -3.36
N SER A 116 0.65 16.58 -4.20
CA SER A 116 1.69 16.61 -5.24
C SER A 116 1.43 17.73 -6.25
N ALA A 117 0.20 17.86 -6.73
CA ALA A 117 -0.20 18.92 -7.66
C ALA A 117 0.02 20.32 -7.08
N THR A 118 -0.35 20.55 -5.82
CA THR A 118 -0.17 21.83 -5.16
C THR A 118 1.29 22.15 -4.94
N THR A 119 2.08 21.17 -4.49
CA THR A 119 3.52 21.33 -4.27
C THR A 119 4.25 21.63 -5.57
N LEU A 120 3.97 20.86 -6.64
CA LEU A 120 4.54 21.10 -7.96
C LEU A 120 4.18 22.47 -8.50
N ARG A 121 2.92 22.89 -8.38
CA ARG A 121 2.49 24.23 -8.80
C ARG A 121 3.25 25.34 -8.08
N ASN A 122 3.48 25.20 -6.77
CA ASN A 122 4.23 26.17 -6.00
C ASN A 122 5.70 26.21 -6.43
N ILE A 123 6.36 25.06 -6.52
CA ILE A 123 7.77 24.98 -6.90
C ILE A 123 7.98 25.53 -8.30
N ILE A 124 7.17 25.14 -9.27
CA ILE A 124 7.32 25.55 -10.67
C ILE A 124 6.92 27.01 -10.85
N GLY A 125 5.91 27.50 -10.11
CA GLY A 125 5.54 28.91 -10.12
C GLY A 125 6.63 29.87 -9.63
N GLU A 126 7.59 29.37 -8.86
CA GLU A 126 8.77 30.11 -8.42
C GLU A 126 9.97 29.97 -9.37
N MET A 127 9.96 28.98 -10.26
CA MET A 127 11.06 28.69 -11.21
C MET A 127 10.84 29.40 -12.54
N GLU A 128 11.93 29.82 -13.14
CA GLU A 128 11.97 30.26 -14.54
C GLU A 128 12.01 29.06 -15.47
N LEU A 129 11.48 29.20 -16.68
CA LEU A 129 11.37 28.10 -17.66
C LEU A 129 12.71 27.40 -17.94
N ASP A 130 13.79 28.20 -18.08
CA ASP A 130 15.15 27.68 -18.31
C ASP A 130 15.65 26.79 -17.16
N HIS A 131 15.36 27.13 -15.91
CA HIS A 131 15.69 26.32 -14.74
C HIS A 131 14.88 25.03 -14.66
N THR A 132 13.64 25.05 -15.10
CA THR A 132 12.77 23.87 -15.11
C THR A 132 13.24 22.82 -16.12
N LEU A 133 13.76 23.26 -17.26
CA LEU A 133 14.30 22.37 -18.30
C LEU A 133 15.67 21.80 -17.92
N THR A 134 16.55 22.59 -17.31
CA THR A 134 17.91 22.15 -16.90
C THR A 134 17.90 21.27 -15.65
N SER A 135 16.98 21.44 -14.71
CA SER A 135 16.86 20.59 -13.52
C SER A 135 16.42 19.16 -13.85
N ARG A 136 15.78 18.94 -15.00
CA ARG A 136 15.43 17.60 -15.50
C ARG A 136 16.66 16.77 -15.86
N ASP A 137 17.71 17.39 -16.36
CA ASP A 137 18.97 16.72 -16.73
C ASP A 137 19.83 16.40 -15.49
N ALA A 138 19.79 17.24 -14.46
CA ALA A 138 20.47 17.01 -13.19
C ALA A 138 19.85 15.84 -12.38
N SER A 139 18.54 15.67 -12.46
CA SER A 139 17.84 14.54 -11.83
C SER A 139 18.14 13.20 -12.49
N LYS A 140 18.40 13.22 -13.82
CA LYS A 140 18.79 12.02 -14.58
C LYS A 140 20.22 11.58 -14.31
N SER A 141 21.14 12.51 -14.05
CA SER A 141 22.54 12.19 -13.76
C SER A 141 22.74 11.60 -12.35
N ASN A 142 21.87 11.94 -11.40
CA ASN A 142 22.00 11.46 -10.01
C ASN A 142 21.44 10.04 -9.81
N SER A 143 20.54 9.57 -10.67
CA SER A 143 20.04 8.19 -10.64
C SER A 143 20.92 7.18 -11.38
N GLY A 144 21.97 7.65 -12.07
CA GLY A 144 22.93 6.81 -12.78
C GLY A 144 24.21 6.48 -12.03
N CYS A 145 24.47 7.15 -10.89
CA CYS A 145 25.75 6.97 -10.17
C CYS A 145 25.71 5.90 -9.07
N ASP A 146 24.55 5.40 -8.67
CA ASP A 146 24.46 4.43 -7.57
C ASP A 146 24.61 2.97 -8.04
N GLY A 147 24.68 2.72 -9.36
CA GLY A 147 24.84 1.38 -9.94
C GLY A 147 26.29 0.93 -10.21
N GLU A 148 27.25 1.85 -10.20
CA GLU A 148 28.62 1.55 -10.69
C GLU A 148 29.65 1.34 -9.58
N ALA A 149 29.27 1.58 -8.31
CA ALA A 149 30.21 1.47 -7.18
C ALA A 149 30.32 0.06 -6.58
N ASP A 150 29.46 -0.88 -6.91
CA ASP A 150 29.44 -2.23 -6.30
C ASP A 150 30.16 -3.30 -7.14
N GLU A 151 30.46 -3.03 -8.40
CA GLU A 151 31.09 -4.01 -9.29
C GLU A 151 32.64 -4.00 -9.23
N SER A 152 33.27 -2.98 -8.64
CA SER A 152 34.72 -2.91 -8.53
C SER A 152 35.30 -3.58 -7.28
N ARG A 153 34.47 -4.09 -6.38
CA ARG A 153 34.91 -4.77 -5.15
C ARG A 153 34.93 -6.30 -5.21
N ALA A 154 34.44 -6.89 -6.31
CA ALA A 154 34.36 -8.34 -6.46
C ALA A 154 35.56 -8.98 -7.20
N SER A 155 36.57 -8.23 -7.57
CA SER A 155 37.75 -8.77 -8.30
C SER A 155 39.06 -8.27 -7.68
N ALA A 156 39.39 -8.80 -6.54
CA ALA A 156 40.80 -8.85 -6.07
C ALA A 156 41.07 -10.23 -5.50
N PRO A 157 42.19 -10.88 -5.91
CA PRO A 157 42.56 -12.26 -5.58
C PRO A 157 42.95 -12.46 -4.11
#